data_f38856f3a0de4e37ec99663faef34ec7
#
_entry.id   f38856f3a0de4e37ec99663faef34ec7
#
_cell.length_a   1.000
_cell.length_b   1.000
_cell.length_c   1.000
_cell.angle_alpha   90.00
_cell.angle_beta   90.00
_cell.angle_gamma   90.00
#
_symmetry.space_group_name_H-M   'P 1'
#
loop_
_entity.id
_entity.type
_entity.pdbx_description
1 polymer ?
#
loop_
_entity_poly.entity_id
_entity_poly.type
_entity_poly.pdbx_seq_one_letter_code
_entity_poly.pdbx_strand_id
1 'polypeptide(L)'
;QLTHSPQASFFYPSVGLSAVITEILKLPDWVDYLKVRGAFSSVGNPYPRFLTYPTYSYDANKQDWKSQTNYPIGKLYPERTDSWEVGLDATLFKDFKLSGSFYYANTYNQTFDPRLPVSSGYDKLYVQTGYVRNYGFEAMLSYGHRWGDFGWDSSFTFSANKNEIVEYPCRLET
;
A
#
# COMPACT_ATOMS: atom_id res chain seq x y z
N GLN A 1 -0.28 14.80 17.48
CA GLN A 1 -0.22 16.22 17.04
C GLN A 1 1.00 16.39 16.15
N LEU A 2 0.76 16.72 14.89
CA LEU A 2 1.80 17.03 13.90
C LEU A 2 2.15 18.52 14.04
N THR A 3 2.97 18.85 15.02
CA THR A 3 3.22 20.25 15.43
C THR A 3 3.92 21.10 14.37
N HIS A 4 4.43 20.51 13.28
CA HIS A 4 5.09 21.21 12.16
C HIS A 4 4.65 20.70 10.79
N SER A 5 3.51 19.99 10.71
CA SER A 5 2.87 19.74 9.44
C SER A 5 2.06 20.99 9.04
N PRO A 6 2.10 21.42 7.78
CA PRO A 6 1.21 22.48 7.29
C PRO A 6 -0.28 22.11 7.33
N GLN A 7 -0.60 20.84 7.58
CA GLN A 7 -1.95 20.33 7.72
C GLN A 7 -2.17 19.72 9.11
N ALA A 8 -3.13 20.28 9.87
CA ALA A 8 -3.50 19.82 11.20
C ALA A 8 -4.56 18.70 11.19
N SER A 9 -5.26 18.50 10.09
CA SER A 9 -6.29 17.47 9.91
C SER A 9 -6.23 16.85 8.54
N PHE A 10 -6.56 15.55 8.47
CA PHE A 10 -6.53 14.77 7.24
C PHE A 10 -7.87 14.08 7.05
N PHE A 11 -8.37 14.11 5.83
CA PHE A 11 -9.55 13.37 5.43
C PHE A 11 -9.11 12.15 4.61
N TYR A 12 -9.52 10.96 5.04
CA TYR A 12 -9.19 9.68 4.43
C TYR A 12 -10.45 8.99 3.92
N PRO A 13 -10.91 9.32 2.71
CA PRO A 13 -12.10 8.70 2.14
C PRO A 13 -11.81 7.27 1.70
N SER A 14 -12.81 6.40 1.88
CA SER A 14 -12.86 5.10 1.23
C SER A 14 -14.27 4.82 0.76
N VAL A 15 -14.39 4.24 -0.43
CA VAL A 15 -15.66 3.81 -1.01
C VAL A 15 -15.46 2.47 -1.70
N GLY A 16 -16.41 1.57 -1.50
CA GLY A 16 -16.42 0.27 -2.15
C GLY A 16 -17.83 -0.06 -2.64
N LEU A 17 -17.90 -0.64 -3.83
CA LEU A 17 -19.11 -1.11 -4.44
C LEU A 17 -18.94 -2.55 -4.89
N SER A 18 -19.99 -3.36 -4.74
CA SER A 18 -20.04 -4.70 -5.29
C SER A 18 -21.42 -4.98 -5.84
N ALA A 19 -21.47 -5.68 -6.97
CA ALA A 19 -22.70 -6.07 -7.63
C ALA A 19 -22.66 -7.55 -8.01
N VAL A 20 -23.73 -8.27 -7.67
CA VAL A 20 -23.93 -9.65 -8.11
C VAL A 20 -24.68 -9.58 -9.45
N ILE A 21 -23.93 -9.75 -10.52
CA ILE A 21 -24.44 -9.55 -11.89
C ILE A 21 -25.47 -10.61 -12.26
N THR A 22 -25.32 -11.84 -11.74
CA THR A 22 -26.29 -12.92 -11.96
C THR A 22 -27.68 -12.63 -11.41
N GLU A 23 -27.82 -11.74 -10.44
CA GLU A 23 -29.12 -11.32 -9.92
C GLU A 23 -29.71 -10.13 -10.68
N ILE A 24 -28.84 -9.34 -11.34
CA ILE A 24 -29.25 -8.14 -12.06
C ILE A 24 -29.61 -8.46 -13.53
N LEU A 25 -28.83 -9.35 -14.14
CA LEU A 25 -28.94 -9.71 -15.54
C LEU A 25 -29.17 -11.21 -15.68
N LYS A 26 -30.02 -11.59 -16.66
CA LYS A 26 -30.14 -12.99 -17.05
C LYS A 26 -28.92 -13.39 -17.86
N LEU A 27 -28.04 -14.14 -17.25
CA LEU A 27 -26.87 -14.71 -17.89
C LEU A 27 -27.16 -16.10 -18.43
N PRO A 28 -26.33 -16.62 -19.35
CA PRO A 28 -26.46 -18.02 -19.84
C PRO A 28 -26.35 -19.02 -18.68
N ASP A 29 -26.99 -20.17 -18.79
CA ASP A 29 -27.09 -21.21 -17.75
C ASP A 29 -25.75 -21.79 -17.30
N TRP A 30 -24.64 -21.56 -18.03
CA TRP A 30 -23.31 -21.99 -17.66
C TRP A 30 -22.61 -21.03 -16.69
N VAL A 31 -23.18 -19.84 -16.42
CA VAL A 31 -22.71 -18.87 -15.44
C VAL A 31 -23.58 -18.97 -14.19
N ASP A 32 -23.16 -19.72 -13.20
CA ASP A 32 -23.90 -19.90 -11.96
C ASP A 32 -23.83 -18.69 -11.04
N TYR A 33 -22.70 -18.02 -11.05
CA TYR A 33 -22.45 -16.85 -10.20
C TYR A 33 -21.44 -15.90 -10.86
N LEU A 34 -21.75 -14.62 -10.83
CA LEU A 34 -20.85 -13.56 -11.28
C LEU A 34 -21.02 -12.34 -10.38
N LYS A 35 -19.93 -11.97 -9.73
CA LYS A 35 -19.85 -10.77 -8.88
C LYS A 35 -18.69 -9.90 -9.34
N VAL A 36 -18.93 -8.61 -9.43
CA VAL A 36 -17.93 -7.59 -9.70
C VAL A 36 -17.82 -6.69 -8.47
N ARG A 37 -16.60 -6.33 -8.10
CA ARG A 37 -16.32 -5.41 -7.00
C ARG A 37 -15.35 -4.33 -7.45
N GLY A 38 -15.51 -3.14 -6.89
CA GLY A 38 -14.60 -2.03 -7.09
C GLY A 38 -14.46 -1.26 -5.80
N ALA A 39 -13.25 -0.83 -5.46
CA ALA A 39 -12.97 -0.04 -4.28
C ALA A 39 -11.98 1.07 -4.59
N PHE A 40 -12.14 2.18 -3.93
CA PHE A 40 -11.19 3.27 -3.85
C PHE A 40 -10.92 3.58 -2.39
N SER A 41 -9.66 3.80 -2.05
CA SER A 41 -9.30 4.29 -0.72
C SER A 41 -8.13 5.28 -0.80
N SER A 42 -8.18 6.28 0.08
CA SER A 42 -7.10 7.22 0.31
C SER A 42 -6.72 7.14 1.78
N VAL A 43 -5.49 6.73 2.06
CA VAL A 43 -5.00 6.52 3.42
C VAL A 43 -3.75 7.36 3.64
N GLY A 44 -3.66 8.01 4.79
CA GLY A 44 -2.47 8.73 5.19
C GLY A 44 -1.76 8.07 6.35
N ASN A 45 -0.43 8.08 6.30
CA ASN A 45 0.43 7.58 7.35
C ASN A 45 1.27 8.74 7.89
N PRO A 46 1.11 9.12 9.18
CA PRO A 46 1.91 10.18 9.76
C PRO A 46 3.36 9.71 9.95
N TYR A 47 4.30 10.61 9.78
CA TYR A 47 5.70 10.36 10.13
C TYR A 47 5.89 10.27 11.66
N PRO A 48 6.96 9.62 12.15
CA PRO A 48 7.27 9.52 13.58
C PRO A 48 7.38 10.90 14.24
N ARG A 49 6.97 10.98 15.51
CA ARG A 49 7.07 12.22 16.29
C ARG A 49 8.55 12.64 16.47
N PHE A 50 8.77 13.93 16.54
CA PHE A 50 10.09 14.54 16.78
C PHE A 50 11.12 14.32 15.66
N LEU A 51 10.72 13.84 14.49
CA LEU A 51 11.63 13.62 13.37
C LEU A 51 12.19 14.94 12.81
N THR A 52 11.41 16.01 12.91
CA THR A 52 11.73 17.34 12.38
C THR A 52 12.46 18.25 13.37
N TYR A 53 12.62 17.80 14.62
CA TYR A 53 13.30 18.55 15.66
C TYR A 53 14.56 17.85 16.16
N PRO A 54 15.61 18.60 16.45
CA PRO A 54 16.74 18.05 17.18
C PRO A 54 16.27 17.65 18.59
N THR A 55 16.41 16.37 18.92
CA THR A 55 16.16 15.84 20.25
C THR A 55 17.48 15.43 20.86
N TYR A 56 17.75 15.91 22.07
CA TYR A 56 18.92 15.52 22.84
C TYR A 56 18.50 14.51 23.91
N SER A 57 19.25 13.44 24.07
CA SER A 57 19.05 12.47 25.15
C SER A 57 20.23 12.50 26.10
N TYR A 58 19.97 12.54 27.42
CA TYR A 58 20.99 12.46 28.43
C TYR A 58 21.33 11.00 28.73
N ASP A 59 22.62 10.63 28.56
CA ASP A 59 23.11 9.31 28.93
C ASP A 59 23.64 9.37 30.36
N ALA A 60 22.87 8.87 31.31
CA ALA A 60 23.23 8.91 32.73
C ALA A 60 24.50 8.11 33.06
N ASN A 61 24.86 7.10 32.27
CA ASN A 61 26.05 6.29 32.51
C ASN A 61 27.34 7.02 32.08
N LYS A 62 27.23 7.84 31.05
CA LYS A 62 28.35 8.64 30.52
C LYS A 62 28.37 10.07 31.06
N GLN A 63 27.28 10.46 31.77
CA GLN A 63 27.06 11.83 32.25
C GLN A 63 27.20 12.88 31.15
N ASP A 64 26.72 12.53 29.94
CA ASP A 64 26.88 13.36 28.76
C ASP A 64 25.57 13.43 27.95
N TRP A 65 25.40 14.55 27.23
CA TRP A 65 24.30 14.75 26.31
C TRP A 65 24.63 14.17 24.94
N LYS A 66 23.90 13.17 24.51
CA LYS A 66 23.97 12.68 23.12
C LYS A 66 23.25 13.64 22.19
N SER A 67 23.99 14.16 21.22
CA SER A 67 23.39 14.89 20.11
C SER A 67 22.52 13.96 19.26
N GLN A 68 21.60 14.56 18.53
CA GLN A 68 20.74 13.84 17.60
C GLN A 68 21.57 13.13 16.54
N THR A 69 21.23 11.87 16.28
CA THR A 69 21.86 11.05 15.24
C THR A 69 21.21 11.26 13.87
N ASN A 70 20.04 11.92 13.82
CA ASN A 70 19.30 12.17 12.60
C ASN A 70 19.53 13.62 12.12
N TYR A 71 19.78 13.78 10.83
CA TYR A 71 19.86 15.11 10.23
C TYR A 71 18.52 15.84 10.31
N PRO A 72 18.42 17.04 10.89
CA PRO A 72 17.16 17.74 11.04
C PRO A 72 16.66 18.27 9.70
N ILE A 73 15.52 17.74 9.22
CA ILE A 73 14.85 18.23 8.03
C ILE A 73 13.69 19.12 8.46
N GLY A 74 13.64 20.34 7.99
CA GLY A 74 12.71 21.36 8.50
C GLY A 74 11.21 21.02 8.36
N LYS A 75 10.77 20.45 7.25
CA LYS A 75 9.34 20.14 7.00
C LYS A 75 9.19 18.78 6.36
N LEU A 76 8.33 17.93 6.95
CA LEU A 76 7.89 16.66 6.40
C LEU A 76 6.38 16.69 6.17
N TYR A 77 5.95 16.11 5.08
CA TYR A 77 4.54 15.90 4.77
C TYR A 77 4.15 14.47 5.16
N PRO A 78 2.90 14.23 5.62
CA PRO A 78 2.42 12.88 5.80
C PRO A 78 2.43 12.11 4.49
N GLU A 79 2.78 10.84 4.58
CA GLU A 79 2.61 9.93 3.45
C GLU A 79 1.13 9.76 3.15
N ARG A 80 0.78 9.73 1.87
CA ARG A 80 -0.58 9.47 1.40
C ARG A 80 -0.56 8.42 0.33
N THR A 81 -1.39 7.39 0.50
CA THR A 81 -1.59 6.34 -0.49
C THR A 81 -3.02 6.39 -1.02
N ASP A 82 -3.15 6.62 -2.31
CA ASP A 82 -4.41 6.53 -3.05
C ASP A 82 -4.41 5.19 -3.80
N SER A 83 -5.40 4.34 -3.54
CA SER A 83 -5.49 3.00 -4.11
C SER A 83 -6.84 2.72 -4.77
N TRP A 84 -6.79 1.99 -5.88
CA TRP A 84 -7.92 1.48 -6.62
C TRP A 84 -7.82 -0.04 -6.70
N GLU A 85 -8.92 -0.71 -6.51
CA GLU A 85 -9.04 -2.15 -6.67
C GLU A 85 -10.28 -2.47 -7.47
N VAL A 86 -10.14 -3.38 -8.45
CA VAL A 86 -11.26 -3.97 -9.19
C VAL A 86 -11.11 -5.48 -9.12
N GLY A 87 -12.17 -6.18 -8.77
CA GLY A 87 -12.18 -7.63 -8.65
C GLY A 87 -13.42 -8.24 -9.30
N LEU A 88 -13.25 -9.49 -9.69
CA LEU A 88 -14.27 -10.31 -10.31
C LEU A 88 -14.23 -11.69 -9.67
N ASP A 89 -15.40 -12.19 -9.26
CA ASP A 89 -15.59 -13.55 -8.75
C ASP A 89 -16.66 -14.22 -9.61
N ALA A 90 -16.35 -15.39 -10.18
CA ALA A 90 -17.26 -16.14 -11.03
C ALA A 90 -17.27 -17.61 -10.65
N THR A 91 -18.45 -18.23 -10.76
CA THR A 91 -18.63 -19.69 -10.74
C THR A 91 -19.24 -20.11 -12.06
N LEU A 92 -18.58 -21.04 -12.75
CA LEU A 92 -18.94 -21.49 -14.07
C LEU A 92 -19.14 -23.01 -14.04
N PHE A 93 -20.16 -23.49 -14.73
CA PHE A 93 -20.46 -24.93 -14.85
C PHE A 93 -20.54 -25.65 -13.51
N LYS A 94 -20.85 -24.94 -12.41
CA LYS A 94 -20.91 -25.41 -11.01
C LYS A 94 -19.59 -25.86 -10.40
N ASP A 95 -18.63 -26.25 -11.23
CA ASP A 95 -17.37 -26.88 -10.83
C ASP A 95 -16.16 -25.93 -10.87
N PHE A 96 -16.22 -24.89 -11.69
CA PHE A 96 -15.13 -23.94 -11.86
C PHE A 96 -15.39 -22.66 -11.06
N LYS A 97 -14.43 -22.28 -10.22
CA LYS A 97 -14.44 -20.98 -9.51
C LYS A 97 -13.26 -20.17 -10.01
N LEU A 98 -13.55 -18.99 -10.50
CA LEU A 98 -12.57 -18.00 -10.94
C LEU A 98 -12.67 -16.78 -10.04
N SER A 99 -11.55 -16.35 -9.47
CA SER A 99 -11.41 -15.08 -8.78
C SER A 99 -10.24 -14.32 -9.38
N GLY A 100 -10.43 -13.04 -9.66
CA GLY A 100 -9.38 -12.18 -10.16
C GLY A 100 -9.49 -10.79 -9.57
N SER A 101 -8.36 -10.17 -9.28
CA SER A 101 -8.31 -8.78 -8.84
C SER A 101 -7.14 -8.05 -9.49
N PHE A 102 -7.37 -6.79 -9.79
CA PHE A 102 -6.37 -5.83 -10.21
C PHE A 102 -6.34 -4.69 -9.20
N TYR A 103 -5.17 -4.33 -8.75
CA TYR A 103 -4.98 -3.20 -7.86
C TYR A 103 -3.93 -2.22 -8.40
N TYR A 104 -4.12 -0.96 -8.05
CA TYR A 104 -3.25 0.13 -8.43
C TYR A 104 -3.19 1.14 -7.28
N ALA A 105 -1.99 1.41 -6.78
CA ALA A 105 -1.77 2.31 -5.65
C ALA A 105 -0.64 3.29 -5.95
N ASN A 106 -0.86 4.56 -5.60
CA ASN A 106 0.15 5.62 -5.62
C ASN A 106 0.39 6.11 -4.20
N THR A 107 1.64 6.03 -3.75
CA THR A 107 2.08 6.59 -2.46
C THR A 107 2.88 7.85 -2.70
N TYR A 108 2.40 8.95 -2.16
CA TYR A 108 3.01 10.28 -2.21
C TYR A 108 3.76 10.58 -0.92
N ASN A 109 4.82 11.38 -1.01
CA ASN A 109 5.63 11.81 0.12
C ASN A 109 6.24 10.65 0.93
N GLN A 110 6.56 9.54 0.27
CA GLN A 110 7.16 8.41 0.96
C GLN A 110 8.51 8.81 1.56
N THR A 111 8.70 8.48 2.84
CA THR A 111 9.90 8.84 3.58
C THR A 111 10.92 7.70 3.54
N PHE A 112 12.15 8.02 3.14
CA PHE A 112 13.30 7.12 3.17
C PHE A 112 14.31 7.62 4.17
N ASP A 113 15.08 6.71 4.78
CA ASP A 113 16.10 6.98 5.78
C ASP A 113 17.50 6.49 5.36
N PRO A 114 18.08 7.05 4.26
CA PRO A 114 19.43 6.69 3.87
C PRO A 114 20.43 6.99 4.98
N ARG A 115 21.39 6.09 5.14
CA ARG A 115 22.50 6.28 6.08
C ARG A 115 23.48 7.29 5.52
N LEU A 116 23.94 8.18 6.40
CA LEU A 116 24.97 9.13 6.07
C LEU A 116 26.38 8.59 6.44
N PRO A 117 27.44 9.08 5.78
CA PRO A 117 28.81 8.81 6.20
C PRO A 117 29.07 9.31 7.62
N VAL A 118 29.83 8.56 8.40
CA VAL A 118 30.17 8.91 9.78
C VAL A 118 30.82 10.30 9.90
N SER A 119 31.54 10.72 8.86
CA SER A 119 32.16 12.05 8.77
C SER A 119 31.16 13.22 8.78
N SER A 120 29.90 12.97 8.51
CA SER A 120 28.86 14.01 8.55
C SER A 120 28.41 14.35 9.98
N GLY A 121 28.76 13.53 10.97
CA GLY A 121 28.28 13.65 12.34
C GLY A 121 26.85 13.20 12.57
N TYR A 122 26.17 12.67 11.53
CA TYR A 122 24.81 12.14 11.59
C TYR A 122 24.77 10.73 11.04
N ASP A 123 23.87 9.90 11.56
CA ASP A 123 23.70 8.51 11.11
C ASP A 123 22.73 8.40 9.94
N LYS A 124 21.67 9.20 9.96
CA LYS A 124 20.56 9.12 9.02
C LYS A 124 20.09 10.48 8.53
N LEU A 125 19.67 10.48 7.28
CA LEU A 125 18.96 11.59 6.65
C LEU A 125 17.55 11.10 6.25
N TYR A 126 16.51 11.83 6.61
CA TYR A 126 15.17 11.54 6.12
C TYR A 126 14.91 12.33 4.85
N VAL A 127 14.57 11.61 3.77
CA VAL A 127 14.27 12.21 2.47
C VAL A 127 12.85 11.79 2.07
N GLN A 128 12.03 12.73 1.65
CA GLN A 128 10.74 12.41 1.06
C GLN A 128 10.89 12.30 -0.45
N THR A 129 10.50 11.16 -1.02
CA THR A 129 10.48 10.95 -2.46
C THR A 129 9.22 11.57 -3.07
N GLY A 130 9.25 11.83 -4.38
CA GLY A 130 8.11 12.35 -5.12
C GLY A 130 6.91 11.42 -5.04
N TYR A 131 6.93 10.29 -5.72
CA TYR A 131 5.94 9.27 -5.47
C TYR A 131 6.34 7.87 -5.95
N VAL A 132 5.74 6.85 -5.32
CA VAL A 132 5.92 5.44 -5.61
C VAL A 132 4.61 4.86 -6.10
N ARG A 133 4.67 4.11 -7.20
CA ARG A 133 3.54 3.43 -7.80
C ARG A 133 3.67 1.93 -7.58
N ASN A 134 2.58 1.31 -7.12
CA ASN A 134 2.48 -0.13 -6.99
C ASN A 134 1.21 -0.61 -7.69
N TYR A 135 1.34 -1.58 -8.58
CA TYR A 135 0.20 -2.19 -9.25
C TYR A 135 0.43 -3.67 -9.47
N GLY A 136 -0.64 -4.41 -9.50
CA GLY A 136 -0.55 -5.85 -9.68
C GLY A 136 -1.89 -6.48 -10.05
N PHE A 137 -1.76 -7.74 -10.42
CA PHE A 137 -2.86 -8.60 -10.79
C PHE A 137 -2.75 -9.91 -10.03
N GLU A 138 -3.86 -10.37 -9.49
CA GLU A 138 -3.99 -11.66 -8.83
C GLU A 138 -5.14 -12.44 -9.46
N ALA A 139 -4.93 -13.73 -9.68
CA ALA A 139 -5.93 -14.63 -10.22
C ALA A 139 -5.88 -15.98 -9.52
N MET A 140 -7.05 -16.55 -9.29
CA MET A 140 -7.22 -17.89 -8.77
C MET A 140 -8.25 -18.63 -9.62
N LEU A 141 -7.89 -19.82 -10.06
CA LEU A 141 -8.79 -20.76 -10.73
C LEU A 141 -8.86 -22.03 -9.88
N SER A 142 -10.06 -22.41 -9.49
CA SER A 142 -10.30 -23.66 -8.77
C SER A 142 -11.29 -24.52 -9.55
N TYR A 143 -11.03 -25.80 -9.56
CA TYR A 143 -11.91 -26.82 -10.11
C TYR A 143 -12.19 -27.86 -9.03
N GLY A 144 -13.46 -28.17 -8.82
CA GLY A 144 -13.88 -29.22 -7.88
C GLY A 144 -15.05 -30.00 -8.45
N HIS A 145 -14.86 -31.32 -8.60
CA HIS A 145 -15.92 -32.20 -9.08
C HIS A 145 -15.96 -33.51 -8.31
N ARG A 146 -17.16 -34.08 -8.16
CA ARG A 146 -17.35 -35.36 -7.46
C ARG A 146 -18.05 -36.38 -8.37
N TRP A 147 -17.41 -37.53 -8.50
CA TRP A 147 -17.92 -38.69 -9.22
C TRP A 147 -18.27 -39.81 -8.23
N GLY A 148 -19.50 -39.89 -7.75
CA GLY A 148 -19.89 -40.82 -6.71
C GLY A 148 -19.09 -40.62 -5.42
N ASP A 149 -18.33 -41.63 -5.01
CA ASP A 149 -17.50 -41.57 -3.81
C ASP A 149 -16.11 -40.92 -4.03
N PHE A 150 -15.74 -40.68 -5.29
CA PHE A 150 -14.49 -40.01 -5.63
C PHE A 150 -14.69 -38.51 -5.86
N GLY A 151 -13.91 -37.70 -5.16
CA GLY A 151 -13.86 -36.24 -5.32
C GLY A 151 -12.47 -35.78 -5.76
N TRP A 152 -12.42 -34.83 -6.67
CA TRP A 152 -11.19 -34.17 -7.11
C TRP A 152 -11.32 -32.66 -6.94
N ASP A 153 -10.38 -32.06 -6.20
CA ASP A 153 -10.26 -30.62 -6.04
C ASP A 153 -8.86 -30.16 -6.44
N SER A 154 -8.79 -29.14 -7.27
CA SER A 154 -7.53 -28.53 -7.68
C SER A 154 -7.67 -27.01 -7.69
N SER A 155 -6.57 -26.31 -7.36
CA SER A 155 -6.53 -24.87 -7.44
C SER A 155 -5.21 -24.39 -8.01
N PHE A 156 -5.28 -23.36 -8.82
CA PHE A 156 -4.14 -22.66 -9.38
C PHE A 156 -4.24 -21.18 -9.02
N THR A 157 -3.16 -20.61 -8.48
CA THR A 157 -3.06 -19.20 -8.15
C THR A 157 -1.92 -18.56 -8.92
N PHE A 158 -2.17 -17.37 -9.43
CA PHE A 158 -1.18 -16.55 -10.10
C PHE A 158 -1.22 -15.14 -9.53
N SER A 159 -0.05 -14.58 -9.23
CA SER A 159 0.08 -13.19 -8.85
C SER A 159 1.28 -12.55 -9.56
N ALA A 160 1.10 -11.32 -9.98
CA ALA A 160 2.15 -10.49 -10.55
C ALA A 160 2.02 -9.07 -10.01
N ASN A 161 3.12 -8.50 -9.57
CA ASN A 161 3.13 -7.16 -9.02
C ASN A 161 4.34 -6.40 -9.54
N LYS A 162 4.18 -5.09 -9.69
CA LYS A 162 5.26 -4.17 -10.07
C LYS A 162 5.22 -2.95 -9.17
N ASN A 163 6.40 -2.60 -8.65
CA ASN A 163 6.62 -1.40 -7.86
C ASN A 163 7.61 -0.50 -8.60
N GLU A 164 7.26 0.76 -8.77
CA GLU A 164 8.06 1.76 -9.49
C GLU A 164 8.17 3.03 -8.66
N ILE A 165 9.40 3.54 -8.51
CA ILE A 165 9.62 4.89 -8.01
C ILE A 165 9.55 5.82 -9.24
N VAL A 166 8.51 6.65 -9.29
CA VAL A 166 8.21 7.49 -10.47
C VAL A 166 8.96 8.80 -10.42
N GLU A 167 9.15 9.34 -9.23
CA GLU A 167 9.89 10.59 -9.02
C GLU A 167 10.88 10.46 -7.87
N TYR A 168 12.14 10.73 -8.15
CA TYR A 168 13.16 10.90 -7.11
C TYR A 168 13.25 12.40 -6.78
N PRO A 169 13.21 12.79 -5.51
CA PRO A 169 13.55 14.15 -5.13
C PRO A 169 15.06 14.35 -5.30
N CYS A 170 15.53 14.45 -6.52
CA CYS A 170 16.91 14.83 -6.79
C CYS A 170 16.98 16.34 -6.99
N ARG A 171 16.78 17.10 -5.90
CA ARG A 171 17.20 18.48 -5.84
C ARG A 171 17.73 18.77 -4.44
N LEU A 172 18.97 18.39 -4.21
CA LEU A 172 19.79 19.10 -3.24
C LEU A 172 20.05 20.47 -3.86
N GLU A 173 19.18 21.43 -3.58
CA GLU A 173 19.53 22.84 -3.84
C GLU A 173 20.65 23.19 -2.87
N THR A 174 21.84 23.36 -3.44
CA THR A 174 23.02 23.92 -2.77
C THR A 174 22.81 25.40 -2.49
#